data_86b60ae03e9b403e61f621b799e0ec5e
#
_entry.id   86b60ae03e9b403e61f621b799e0ec5e
#
_cell.length_a   1.000
_cell.length_b   1.000
_cell.length_c   1.000
_cell.angle_alpha   90.00
_cell.angle_beta   90.00
_cell.angle_gamma   90.00
#
_symmetry.space_group_name_H-M   'P 1'
#
loop_
_entity.id
_entity.type
_entity.pdbx_description
1 polymer ?
#
loop_
_entity_poly.entity_id
_entity_poly.type
_entity_poly.pdbx_seq_one_letter_code
_entity_poly.pdbx_strand_id
1 'polypeptide(L)'
;MLIKTILMKSLNNKINLTVLLLLFSSGIAIAQEIIKESVSDTIKKANSYQKQKIDGVIAKVGDYIILDSDIDKSYLEISSQGGSIKDITRCQILGKIMEDKLYAHQAVQDSVKVTDGEVKSMMEERLNYMVEQIGSMDKVVSYYKKNSEEEFRTYFFDILKEQKLTSEMQKKIVEAVEITPEEVRSFFKKIPTADLPVFGAEMEVAQIVVTPKVSDAEKQKVIDKLNEFKKEVQEGGSSFATKAVLYSQDPGSRATGGYYKMNRKTQFVKEFKEVAFSLQEGEISAPFETDFGYHIIYVEKIKGQDIELRHILLIPAVTPADLKEAKEKITLIRKRIVDKEITFDKAAKTMSDEKETRTNGGALINPKTQDTRFELTKMDPALYSQVSNLKDNEISLPLMDEDQSGKKKFKIITVTNRIDSHTADYAKDYIKIKDLALKEKQIKAIGKWFDDKIKDTYIKVNGEYRDCTFTNNWLKK
;
A
#
# COMPACT_ATOMS: atom_id res chain seq x y z
N MET A 1 -21.39 2.75 -4.71
CA MET A 1 -22.84 2.43 -4.58
C MET A 1 -23.44 1.86 -5.87
N LEU A 2 -23.17 2.42 -7.04
CA LEU A 2 -23.74 1.95 -8.33
C LEU A 2 -23.21 0.59 -8.82
N ILE A 3 -21.94 0.26 -8.62
CA ILE A 3 -21.38 -1.07 -8.96
C ILE A 3 -22.10 -2.18 -8.18
N LYS A 4 -22.50 -1.88 -6.95
CA LYS A 4 -23.32 -2.78 -6.12
C LYS A 4 -24.70 -3.06 -6.74
N THR A 5 -25.29 -2.09 -7.39
CA THR A 5 -26.63 -2.19 -7.99
C THR A 5 -26.62 -2.94 -9.32
N ILE A 6 -25.59 -2.76 -10.15
CA ILE A 6 -25.47 -3.43 -11.46
C ILE A 6 -25.10 -4.91 -11.27
N LEU A 7 -24.16 -5.22 -10.40
CA LEU A 7 -23.82 -6.60 -10.02
C LEU A 7 -24.97 -7.30 -9.28
N MET A 8 -25.72 -6.59 -8.45
CA MET A 8 -26.86 -7.16 -7.71
C MET A 8 -28.09 -7.43 -8.62
N LYS A 9 -28.39 -6.62 -9.63
CA LYS A 9 -29.55 -6.86 -10.50
C LYS A 9 -29.29 -7.94 -11.56
N SER A 10 -28.08 -8.08 -12.07
CA SER A 10 -27.70 -9.13 -13.03
C SER A 10 -27.57 -10.52 -12.37
N LEU A 11 -27.44 -10.57 -11.05
CA LEU A 11 -27.15 -11.77 -10.26
C LEU A 11 -28.25 -12.11 -9.25
N ASN A 12 -29.47 -11.66 -9.48
CA ASN A 12 -30.58 -11.64 -8.52
C ASN A 12 -31.05 -13.01 -7.99
N ASN A 13 -30.28 -14.08 -8.18
CA ASN A 13 -30.63 -15.36 -7.55
C ASN A 13 -29.46 -16.12 -6.85
N LYS A 14 -28.22 -15.65 -6.90
CA LYS A 14 -27.11 -16.44 -6.27
C LYS A 14 -25.93 -15.67 -5.67
N ILE A 15 -25.83 -14.34 -5.75
CA ILE A 15 -24.58 -13.65 -5.32
C ILE A 15 -24.88 -12.41 -4.47
N ASN A 16 -25.19 -12.62 -3.21
CA ASN A 16 -25.31 -11.49 -2.25
C ASN A 16 -24.13 -11.33 -1.28
N LEU A 17 -23.07 -12.11 -1.37
CA LEU A 17 -22.03 -12.11 -0.34
C LEU A 17 -20.58 -11.87 -0.83
N THR A 18 -20.32 -11.96 -2.11
CA THR A 18 -18.92 -11.88 -2.62
C THR A 18 -18.35 -10.45 -2.71
N VAL A 19 -19.15 -9.42 -2.43
CA VAL A 19 -18.73 -8.00 -2.55
C VAL A 19 -17.99 -7.48 -1.31
N LEU A 20 -17.97 -8.23 -0.20
CA LEU A 20 -17.31 -7.79 1.04
C LEU A 20 -15.77 -7.96 1.03
N LEU A 21 -15.21 -8.57 0.01
CA LEU A 21 -13.80 -9.00 -0.03
C LEU A 21 -12.82 -8.03 -0.71
N LEU A 22 -13.29 -6.94 -1.31
CA LEU A 22 -12.43 -6.01 -2.07
C LEU A 22 -12.13 -4.68 -1.36
N LEU A 23 -12.43 -4.56 -0.05
CA LEU A 23 -12.22 -3.32 0.72
C LEU A 23 -11.04 -3.37 1.70
N PHE A 24 -10.08 -4.28 1.51
CA PHE A 24 -8.94 -4.43 2.41
C PHE A 24 -7.65 -3.72 1.94
N SER A 25 -7.76 -2.65 1.19
CA SER A 25 -6.60 -1.78 0.99
C SER A 25 -7.00 -0.32 1.04
N SER A 26 -6.48 0.36 2.02
CA SER A 26 -6.46 1.80 2.25
C SER A 26 -7.64 2.40 3.03
N GLY A 27 -7.31 2.93 4.19
CA GLY A 27 -8.15 3.87 4.91
C GLY A 27 -7.79 4.00 6.38
N ILE A 28 -6.73 4.71 6.67
CA ILE A 28 -6.47 5.28 8.00
C ILE A 28 -7.42 6.47 8.15
N ALA A 29 -8.24 6.50 9.19
CA ALA A 29 -8.53 7.71 9.96
C ALA A 29 -9.60 7.47 11.03
N ILE A 30 -9.20 7.68 12.28
CA ILE A 30 -9.85 8.43 13.37
C ILE A 30 -11.25 7.99 13.79
N ALA A 31 -11.35 7.50 15.03
CA ALA A 31 -12.23 8.09 16.04
C ALA A 31 -11.96 7.49 17.42
N GLN A 32 -11.48 8.32 18.31
CA GLN A 32 -11.63 8.15 19.76
C GLN A 32 -13.10 8.37 20.12
N GLU A 33 -13.68 7.41 20.84
CA GLU A 33 -14.58 7.74 21.92
C GLU A 33 -14.64 6.59 22.93
N ILE A 34 -14.11 6.89 24.10
CA ILE A 34 -14.11 6.01 25.26
C ILE A 34 -15.48 6.14 25.93
N ILE A 35 -16.27 5.09 25.92
CA ILE A 35 -17.43 4.99 26.77
C ILE A 35 -16.98 4.35 28.08
N LYS A 36 -16.96 5.14 29.15
CA LYS A 36 -16.93 4.67 30.52
C LYS A 36 -18.32 4.18 30.90
N GLU A 37 -18.49 2.89 31.08
CA GLU A 37 -19.62 2.38 31.84
C GLU A 37 -19.16 1.87 33.21
N SER A 38 -19.83 2.41 34.20
CA SER A 38 -19.65 2.12 35.60
C SER A 38 -20.18 0.73 35.95
N VAL A 39 -19.35 -0.08 36.58
CA VAL A 39 -19.72 -1.34 37.19
C VAL A 39 -20.51 -1.05 38.46
N SER A 40 -21.74 -1.46 38.51
CA SER A 40 -22.54 -1.54 39.73
C SER A 40 -22.64 -2.99 40.16
N ASP A 41 -22.04 -3.29 41.31
CA ASP A 41 -22.15 -4.57 42.01
C ASP A 41 -23.57 -4.87 42.41
N THR A 42 -24.07 -6.06 42.04
CA THR A 42 -25.10 -6.74 42.83
C THR A 42 -24.89 -8.25 42.76
N ILE A 43 -24.28 -8.78 43.79
CA ILE A 43 -24.13 -10.22 44.02
C ILE A 43 -25.50 -10.79 44.39
N LYS A 44 -26.06 -11.64 43.54
CA LYS A 44 -27.05 -12.65 43.95
C LYS A 44 -26.51 -14.04 43.61
N LYS A 45 -26.14 -14.78 44.68
CA LYS A 45 -25.86 -16.20 44.59
C LYS A 45 -27.10 -16.94 44.11
N ALA A 46 -27.02 -17.55 42.95
CA ALA A 46 -27.85 -18.66 42.55
C ALA A 46 -26.93 -19.76 42.03
N ASN A 47 -26.86 -20.85 42.77
CA ASN A 47 -26.26 -22.11 42.33
C ASN A 47 -27.08 -22.62 41.12
N SER A 48 -26.69 -22.24 39.92
CA SER A 48 -27.06 -22.95 38.70
C SER A 48 -25.78 -23.60 38.18
N TYR A 49 -25.80 -24.89 38.01
CA TYR A 49 -24.83 -25.60 37.18
C TYR A 49 -24.85 -24.93 35.78
N GLN A 50 -24.02 -23.95 35.58
CA GLN A 50 -23.78 -23.42 34.21
C GLN A 50 -23.15 -24.56 33.45
N LYS A 51 -23.89 -25.13 32.50
CA LYS A 51 -23.31 -25.96 31.45
C LYS A 51 -22.22 -25.11 30.81
N GLN A 52 -20.97 -25.43 31.12
CA GLN A 52 -19.82 -24.81 30.46
C GLN A 52 -19.90 -25.25 28.99
N LYS A 53 -20.25 -24.31 28.11
CA LYS A 53 -20.32 -24.58 26.67
C LYS A 53 -18.91 -24.92 26.23
N ILE A 54 -18.63 -26.21 26.03
CA ILE A 54 -17.38 -26.67 25.41
C ILE A 54 -17.44 -26.20 23.97
N ASP A 55 -16.39 -25.57 23.49
CA ASP A 55 -16.27 -25.07 22.12
C ASP A 55 -16.40 -26.25 21.14
N GLY A 56 -17.46 -26.27 20.35
CA GLY A 56 -17.80 -27.39 19.49
C GLY A 56 -17.24 -27.26 18.07
N VAL A 57 -16.88 -28.41 17.50
CA VAL A 57 -16.53 -28.46 16.05
C VAL A 57 -17.82 -28.32 15.24
N ILE A 58 -17.98 -27.21 14.56
CA ILE A 58 -19.18 -26.90 13.76
C ILE A 58 -19.00 -27.24 12.27
N ALA A 59 -17.74 -27.21 11.75
CA ALA A 59 -17.45 -27.67 10.41
C ALA A 59 -16.02 -28.17 10.28
N LYS A 60 -15.76 -28.91 9.21
CA LYS A 60 -14.41 -29.31 8.76
C LYS A 60 -14.32 -29.10 7.25
N VAL A 61 -13.22 -28.53 6.78
CA VAL A 61 -12.90 -28.33 5.35
C VAL A 61 -11.49 -28.84 5.11
N GLY A 62 -11.34 -29.93 4.39
CA GLY A 62 -10.06 -30.61 4.24
C GLY A 62 -9.45 -30.95 5.59
N ASP A 63 -8.26 -30.42 5.88
CA ASP A 63 -7.54 -30.64 7.14
C ASP A 63 -7.93 -29.62 8.25
N TYR A 64 -8.66 -28.58 7.88
CA TYR A 64 -9.02 -27.48 8.79
C TYR A 64 -10.30 -27.78 9.56
N ILE A 65 -10.26 -27.58 10.87
CA ILE A 65 -11.39 -27.67 11.79
C ILE A 65 -11.88 -26.25 12.07
N ILE A 66 -13.19 -26.04 12.10
CA ILE A 66 -13.85 -24.78 12.43
C ILE A 66 -14.65 -24.96 13.71
N LEU A 67 -14.38 -24.09 14.68
CA LEU A 67 -15.03 -24.09 15.99
C LEU A 67 -16.14 -23.04 16.04
N ASP A 68 -17.10 -23.25 16.95
CA ASP A 68 -18.18 -22.27 17.16
C ASP A 68 -17.64 -20.90 17.60
N SER A 69 -16.57 -20.89 18.40
CA SER A 69 -15.85 -19.67 18.80
C SER A 69 -15.20 -18.91 17.66
N ASP A 70 -14.91 -19.55 16.53
CA ASP A 70 -14.29 -18.87 15.38
C ASP A 70 -15.28 -17.91 14.72
N ILE A 71 -16.58 -18.21 14.78
CA ILE A 71 -17.63 -17.27 14.35
C ILE A 71 -17.63 -16.03 15.25
N ASP A 72 -17.56 -16.23 16.58
CA ASP A 72 -17.56 -15.11 17.53
C ASP A 72 -16.31 -14.22 17.38
N LYS A 73 -15.14 -14.83 17.13
CA LYS A 73 -13.91 -14.09 16.81
C LYS A 73 -14.06 -13.27 15.53
N SER A 74 -14.69 -13.84 14.48
CA SER A 74 -14.92 -13.12 13.22
C SER A 74 -15.86 -11.93 13.41
N TYR A 75 -16.89 -12.03 14.25
CA TYR A 75 -17.73 -10.88 14.60
C TYR A 75 -16.94 -9.78 15.30
N LEU A 76 -16.06 -10.15 16.25
CA LEU A 76 -15.22 -9.19 16.97
C LEU A 76 -14.26 -8.49 15.99
N GLU A 77 -13.67 -9.23 15.06
CA GLU A 77 -12.76 -8.68 14.05
C GLU A 77 -13.48 -7.68 13.14
N ILE A 78 -14.66 -8.03 12.61
CA ILE A 78 -15.45 -7.13 11.77
C ILE A 78 -15.81 -5.86 12.54
N SER A 79 -16.23 -5.99 13.79
CA SER A 79 -16.60 -4.85 14.64
C SER A 79 -15.40 -3.95 14.95
N SER A 80 -14.24 -4.53 15.25
CA SER A 80 -13.00 -3.77 15.54
C SER A 80 -12.51 -2.95 14.35
N GLN A 81 -12.87 -3.36 13.13
CA GLN A 81 -12.56 -2.66 11.89
C GLN A 81 -13.66 -1.63 11.49
N GLY A 82 -14.61 -1.35 12.38
CA GLY A 82 -15.71 -0.41 12.14
C GLY A 82 -16.81 -0.97 11.23
N GLY A 83 -16.80 -2.28 10.95
CA GLY A 83 -17.85 -2.94 10.17
C GLY A 83 -19.14 -3.13 10.98
N SER A 84 -20.32 -2.96 10.34
CA SER A 84 -21.60 -3.28 10.95
C SER A 84 -21.83 -4.79 10.92
N ILE A 85 -22.13 -5.37 12.07
CA ILE A 85 -22.47 -6.80 12.22
C ILE A 85 -23.99 -7.05 12.25
N LYS A 86 -24.83 -5.99 12.22
CA LYS A 86 -26.30 -6.10 12.46
C LYS A 86 -27.02 -7.03 11.51
N ASP A 87 -26.58 -7.09 10.25
CA ASP A 87 -27.24 -7.84 9.18
C ASP A 87 -26.46 -9.09 8.75
N ILE A 88 -25.43 -9.46 9.53
CA ILE A 88 -24.58 -10.61 9.22
C ILE A 88 -24.97 -11.79 10.12
N THR A 89 -25.42 -12.88 9.52
CA THR A 89 -25.82 -14.09 10.26
C THR A 89 -24.63 -15.00 10.56
N ARG A 90 -24.73 -15.85 11.58
CA ARG A 90 -23.74 -16.89 11.90
C ARG A 90 -23.50 -17.83 10.71
N CYS A 91 -24.55 -18.16 9.95
CA CYS A 91 -24.44 -18.96 8.72
C CYS A 91 -23.58 -18.29 7.66
N GLN A 92 -23.70 -16.97 7.49
CA GLN A 92 -22.87 -16.21 6.53
C GLN A 92 -21.41 -16.16 6.96
N ILE A 93 -21.15 -15.94 8.25
CA ILE A 93 -19.78 -15.99 8.79
C ILE A 93 -19.18 -17.39 8.62
N LEU A 94 -19.92 -18.44 8.96
CA LEU A 94 -19.45 -19.80 8.76
C LEU A 94 -19.14 -20.07 7.29
N GLY A 95 -20.02 -19.67 6.37
CA GLY A 95 -19.78 -19.80 4.94
C GLY A 95 -18.47 -19.14 4.50
N LYS A 96 -18.19 -17.94 5.02
CA LYS A 96 -16.95 -17.21 4.74
C LYS A 96 -15.72 -17.90 5.33
N ILE A 97 -15.78 -18.38 6.57
CA ILE A 97 -14.69 -19.13 7.17
C ILE A 97 -14.41 -20.41 6.35
N MET A 98 -15.45 -21.12 5.92
CA MET A 98 -15.29 -22.32 5.10
C MET A 98 -14.64 -22.01 3.74
N GLU A 99 -14.97 -20.86 3.12
CA GLU A 99 -14.30 -20.38 1.90
C GLU A 99 -12.80 -20.17 2.12
N ASP A 100 -12.43 -19.46 3.19
CA ASP A 100 -11.03 -19.18 3.50
C ASP A 100 -10.25 -20.46 3.81
N LYS A 101 -10.86 -21.40 4.56
CA LYS A 101 -10.26 -22.72 4.81
C LYS A 101 -10.10 -23.55 3.53
N LEU A 102 -11.03 -23.47 2.58
CA LEU A 102 -10.91 -24.17 1.31
C LEU A 102 -9.78 -23.59 0.47
N TYR A 103 -9.64 -22.25 0.41
CA TYR A 103 -8.51 -21.60 -0.25
C TYR A 103 -7.17 -22.04 0.38
N ALA A 104 -7.06 -21.98 1.70
CA ALA A 104 -5.83 -22.37 2.40
C ALA A 104 -5.49 -23.85 2.17
N HIS A 105 -6.49 -24.75 2.24
CA HIS A 105 -6.32 -26.16 1.96
C HIS A 105 -5.80 -26.40 0.54
N GLN A 106 -6.44 -25.79 -0.46
CA GLN A 106 -6.03 -25.94 -1.85
C GLN A 106 -4.67 -25.28 -2.14
N ALA A 107 -4.35 -24.17 -1.45
CA ALA A 107 -3.03 -23.56 -1.56
C ALA A 107 -1.90 -24.53 -1.17
N VAL A 108 -2.11 -25.29 -0.08
CA VAL A 108 -1.17 -26.35 0.34
C VAL A 108 -1.11 -27.47 -0.69
N GLN A 109 -2.26 -27.97 -1.16
CA GLN A 109 -2.33 -29.03 -2.17
C GLN A 109 -1.65 -28.62 -3.48
N ASP A 110 -1.84 -27.37 -3.90
CA ASP A 110 -1.27 -26.80 -5.12
C ASP A 110 0.18 -26.29 -4.94
N SER A 111 0.80 -26.55 -3.79
CA SER A 111 2.16 -26.12 -3.45
C SER A 111 2.40 -24.61 -3.66
N VAL A 112 1.42 -23.79 -3.29
CA VAL A 112 1.56 -22.34 -3.34
C VAL A 112 2.65 -21.90 -2.37
N LYS A 113 3.63 -21.16 -2.89
CA LYS A 113 4.81 -20.75 -2.11
C LYS A 113 4.48 -19.60 -1.16
N VAL A 114 4.55 -19.88 0.13
CA VAL A 114 4.54 -18.89 1.22
C VAL A 114 5.71 -19.22 2.14
N THR A 115 6.66 -18.31 2.27
CA THR A 115 7.84 -18.53 3.10
C THR A 115 7.62 -18.08 4.53
N ASP A 116 8.18 -18.81 5.49
CA ASP A 116 8.08 -18.42 6.91
C ASP A 116 8.76 -17.07 7.19
N GLY A 117 9.75 -16.68 6.38
CA GLY A 117 10.40 -15.38 6.45
C GLY A 117 9.45 -14.23 6.13
N GLU A 118 8.67 -14.36 5.05
CA GLU A 118 7.64 -13.37 4.68
C GLU A 118 6.57 -13.24 5.76
N VAL A 119 6.09 -14.39 6.29
CA VAL A 119 5.07 -14.40 7.36
C VAL A 119 5.60 -13.76 8.63
N LYS A 120 6.86 -14.04 9.02
CA LYS A 120 7.50 -13.40 10.19
C LYS A 120 7.64 -11.90 10.01
N SER A 121 8.08 -11.43 8.85
CA SER A 121 8.19 -9.98 8.57
C SER A 121 6.83 -9.28 8.67
N MET A 122 5.80 -9.87 8.07
CA MET A 122 4.43 -9.35 8.16
C MET A 122 3.90 -9.39 9.60
N MET A 123 4.25 -10.42 10.38
CA MET A 123 3.89 -10.53 11.79
C MET A 123 4.51 -9.40 12.61
N GLU A 124 5.81 -9.16 12.47
CA GLU A 124 6.49 -8.10 13.23
C GLU A 124 5.92 -6.71 12.89
N GLU A 125 5.64 -6.44 11.62
CA GLU A 125 5.00 -5.18 11.20
C GLU A 125 3.63 -4.99 11.87
N ARG A 126 2.77 -6.03 11.85
CA ARG A 126 1.47 -5.96 12.49
C ARG A 126 1.55 -5.89 14.02
N LEU A 127 2.51 -6.58 14.64
CA LEU A 127 2.72 -6.51 16.08
C LEU A 127 3.15 -5.11 16.52
N ASN A 128 4.09 -4.49 15.80
CA ASN A 128 4.51 -3.12 16.06
C ASN A 128 3.31 -2.16 16.00
N TYR A 129 2.49 -2.26 14.96
CA TYR A 129 1.28 -1.46 14.86
C TYR A 129 0.30 -1.71 16.02
N MET A 130 0.06 -2.98 16.40
CA MET A 130 -0.81 -3.31 17.54
C MET A 130 -0.27 -2.73 18.86
N VAL A 131 1.04 -2.82 19.07
CA VAL A 131 1.70 -2.26 20.27
C VAL A 131 1.55 -0.74 20.30
N GLU A 132 1.70 -0.07 19.18
CA GLU A 132 1.47 1.39 19.08
C GLU A 132 0.02 1.76 19.42
N GLN A 133 -0.97 0.99 18.99
CA GLN A 133 -2.39 1.26 19.23
C GLN A 133 -2.83 0.88 20.67
N ILE A 134 -2.34 -0.23 21.21
CA ILE A 134 -2.78 -0.82 22.49
C ILE A 134 -1.87 -0.39 23.63
N GLY A 135 -0.63 -0.02 23.33
CA GLY A 135 0.35 0.58 24.24
C GLY A 135 1.44 -0.37 24.76
N SER A 136 1.26 -1.71 24.74
CA SER A 136 2.33 -2.66 25.07
C SER A 136 2.01 -4.08 24.57
N MET A 137 3.05 -4.91 24.41
CA MET A 137 2.90 -6.31 24.03
C MET A 137 2.08 -7.11 25.04
N ASP A 138 2.27 -6.89 26.34
CA ASP A 138 1.50 -7.57 27.39
C ASP A 138 0.01 -7.31 27.29
N LYS A 139 -0.37 -6.08 26.93
CA LYS A 139 -1.77 -5.74 26.68
C LYS A 139 -2.31 -6.41 25.42
N VAL A 140 -1.51 -6.54 24.37
CA VAL A 140 -1.87 -7.29 23.15
C VAL A 140 -2.10 -8.76 23.51
N VAL A 141 -1.18 -9.40 24.21
CA VAL A 141 -1.29 -10.80 24.67
C VAL A 141 -2.57 -11.01 25.49
N SER A 142 -2.83 -10.11 26.43
CA SER A 142 -4.03 -10.14 27.30
C SER A 142 -5.31 -9.95 26.50
N TYR A 143 -5.33 -9.04 25.50
CA TYR A 143 -6.46 -8.82 24.62
C TYR A 143 -6.85 -10.08 23.84
N TYR A 144 -5.84 -10.84 23.36
CA TYR A 144 -6.06 -12.12 22.68
C TYR A 144 -6.22 -13.31 23.65
N LYS A 145 -6.28 -13.05 24.96
CA LYS A 145 -6.46 -14.07 26.04
C LYS A 145 -5.42 -15.19 25.95
N LYS A 146 -4.18 -14.83 25.68
CA LYS A 146 -3.06 -15.75 25.66
C LYS A 146 -2.27 -15.68 26.96
N ASN A 147 -1.55 -16.77 27.30
CA ASN A 147 -0.83 -16.86 28.57
C ASN A 147 0.59 -16.29 28.49
N SER A 148 1.14 -16.21 27.27
CA SER A 148 2.49 -15.67 27.04
C SER A 148 2.61 -15.05 25.66
N GLU A 149 3.63 -14.21 25.47
CA GLU A 149 4.00 -13.65 24.17
C GLU A 149 4.34 -14.75 23.17
N GLU A 150 5.06 -15.79 23.59
CA GLU A 150 5.44 -16.91 22.73
C GLU A 150 4.22 -17.68 22.21
N GLU A 151 3.25 -17.99 23.09
CA GLU A 151 1.98 -18.61 22.69
C GLU A 151 1.21 -17.72 21.73
N PHE A 152 1.19 -16.40 21.99
CA PHE A 152 0.51 -15.46 21.11
C PHE A 152 1.20 -15.37 19.75
N ARG A 153 2.53 -15.25 19.70
CA ARG A 153 3.30 -15.18 18.45
C ARG A 153 3.12 -16.43 17.59
N THR A 154 3.12 -17.61 18.20
CA THR A 154 2.86 -18.87 17.49
C THR A 154 1.46 -18.88 16.89
N TYR A 155 0.45 -18.57 17.70
CA TYR A 155 -0.95 -18.48 17.26
C TYR A 155 -1.14 -17.45 16.13
N PHE A 156 -0.53 -16.28 16.28
CA PHE A 156 -0.66 -15.19 15.31
C PHE A 156 0.08 -15.49 14.01
N PHE A 157 1.24 -16.16 14.09
CA PHE A 157 1.96 -16.64 12.92
C PHE A 157 1.11 -17.61 12.09
N ASP A 158 0.44 -18.57 12.71
CA ASP A 158 -0.40 -19.54 12.02
C ASP A 158 -1.59 -18.86 11.32
N ILE A 159 -2.23 -17.89 11.96
CA ILE A 159 -3.29 -17.09 11.35
C ILE A 159 -2.77 -16.33 10.12
N LEU A 160 -1.64 -15.65 10.25
CA LEU A 160 -1.07 -14.87 9.16
C LEU A 160 -0.62 -15.76 8.00
N LYS A 161 -0.07 -16.94 8.29
CA LYS A 161 0.32 -17.92 7.28
C LYS A 161 -0.90 -18.41 6.51
N GLU A 162 -1.98 -18.72 7.21
CA GLU A 162 -3.24 -19.12 6.57
C GLU A 162 -3.84 -17.99 5.72
N GLN A 163 -3.88 -16.75 6.23
CA GLN A 163 -4.33 -15.59 5.48
C GLN A 163 -3.49 -15.37 4.21
N LYS A 164 -2.17 -15.53 4.31
CA LYS A 164 -1.28 -15.41 3.17
C LYS A 164 -1.53 -16.50 2.13
N LEU A 165 -1.68 -17.77 2.56
CA LEU A 165 -2.04 -18.87 1.67
C LEU A 165 -3.36 -18.63 0.95
N THR A 166 -4.38 -18.19 1.67
CA THR A 166 -5.70 -17.82 1.11
C THR A 166 -5.56 -16.74 0.05
N SER A 167 -4.83 -15.65 0.36
CA SER A 167 -4.62 -14.53 -0.55
C SER A 167 -3.86 -14.95 -1.82
N GLU A 168 -2.77 -15.72 -1.67
CA GLU A 168 -1.98 -16.19 -2.82
C GLU A 168 -2.77 -17.18 -3.70
N MET A 169 -3.63 -18.00 -3.08
CA MET A 169 -4.50 -18.89 -3.86
C MET A 169 -5.55 -18.12 -4.65
N GLN A 170 -6.19 -17.12 -4.04
CA GLN A 170 -7.13 -16.24 -4.73
C GLN A 170 -6.45 -15.54 -5.91
N LYS A 171 -5.25 -15.00 -5.68
CA LYS A 171 -4.44 -14.36 -6.72
C LYS A 171 -4.14 -15.33 -7.87
N LYS A 172 -3.68 -16.55 -7.58
CA LYS A 172 -3.40 -17.59 -8.56
C LYS A 172 -4.61 -17.92 -9.45
N ILE A 173 -5.82 -17.97 -8.87
CA ILE A 173 -7.06 -18.24 -9.61
C ILE A 173 -7.37 -17.11 -10.60
N VAL A 174 -7.23 -15.86 -10.17
CA VAL A 174 -7.62 -14.70 -10.97
C VAL A 174 -6.55 -14.24 -11.95
N GLU A 175 -5.26 -14.48 -11.67
CA GLU A 175 -4.15 -14.16 -12.57
C GLU A 175 -4.23 -14.92 -13.92
N ALA A 176 -4.78 -16.13 -13.91
CA ALA A 176 -4.98 -16.92 -15.11
C ALA A 176 -6.18 -16.45 -15.95
N VAL A 177 -6.96 -15.48 -15.46
CA VAL A 177 -8.17 -15.01 -16.12
C VAL A 177 -7.84 -13.83 -17.03
N GLU A 178 -7.76 -14.09 -18.32
CA GLU A 178 -7.61 -13.06 -19.34
C GLU A 178 -8.96 -12.70 -19.94
N ILE A 179 -9.08 -11.52 -20.54
CA ILE A 179 -10.29 -11.09 -21.23
C ILE A 179 -9.95 -10.57 -22.63
N THR A 180 -10.72 -11.03 -23.62
CA THR A 180 -10.57 -10.61 -25.02
C THR A 180 -11.43 -9.37 -25.31
N PRO A 181 -11.09 -8.56 -26.34
CA PRO A 181 -11.92 -7.43 -26.76
C PRO A 181 -13.35 -7.82 -27.10
N GLU A 182 -13.56 -9.01 -27.65
CA GLU A 182 -14.90 -9.51 -27.98
C GLU A 182 -15.72 -9.82 -26.74
N GLU A 183 -15.10 -10.38 -25.70
CA GLU A 183 -15.76 -10.60 -24.41
C GLU A 183 -16.12 -9.28 -23.72
N VAL A 184 -15.24 -8.27 -23.80
CA VAL A 184 -15.54 -6.90 -23.30
C VAL A 184 -16.74 -6.32 -24.04
N ARG A 185 -16.79 -6.46 -25.36
CA ARG A 185 -17.91 -5.99 -26.17
C ARG A 185 -19.20 -6.72 -25.79
N SER A 186 -19.14 -8.04 -25.64
CA SER A 186 -20.26 -8.87 -25.25
C SER A 186 -20.77 -8.55 -23.86
N PHE A 187 -19.88 -8.27 -22.93
CA PHE A 187 -20.22 -7.79 -21.58
C PHE A 187 -20.99 -6.48 -21.65
N PHE A 188 -20.45 -5.48 -22.35
CA PHE A 188 -21.06 -4.15 -22.45
C PHE A 188 -22.46 -4.20 -23.11
N LYS A 189 -22.63 -4.96 -24.20
CA LYS A 189 -23.91 -5.14 -24.87
C LYS A 189 -24.99 -5.79 -24.00
N LYS A 190 -24.63 -6.58 -22.99
CA LYS A 190 -25.56 -7.23 -22.08
C LYS A 190 -26.10 -6.30 -21.00
N ILE A 191 -25.46 -5.16 -20.77
CA ILE A 191 -25.90 -4.17 -19.78
C ILE A 191 -27.09 -3.41 -20.39
N PRO A 192 -28.28 -3.44 -19.76
CA PRO A 192 -29.40 -2.61 -20.22
C PRO A 192 -29.03 -1.13 -20.20
N THR A 193 -29.51 -0.34 -21.14
CA THR A 193 -29.17 1.10 -21.24
C THR A 193 -29.45 1.87 -19.95
N ALA A 194 -30.51 1.49 -19.22
CA ALA A 194 -30.86 2.11 -17.93
C ALA A 194 -29.92 1.74 -16.80
N ASP A 195 -29.15 0.64 -16.92
CA ASP A 195 -28.22 0.12 -15.92
C ASP A 195 -26.75 0.38 -16.30
N LEU A 196 -26.50 1.10 -17.40
CA LEU A 196 -25.13 1.48 -17.78
C LEU A 196 -24.45 2.28 -16.65
N PRO A 197 -23.19 1.98 -16.34
CA PRO A 197 -22.47 2.73 -15.30
C PRO A 197 -22.32 4.19 -15.69
N VAL A 198 -22.45 5.08 -14.71
CA VAL A 198 -22.10 6.48 -14.86
C VAL A 198 -20.70 6.66 -14.32
N PHE A 199 -19.79 7.14 -15.17
CA PHE A 199 -18.44 7.52 -14.76
C PHE A 199 -18.44 8.96 -14.26
N GLY A 200 -17.74 9.21 -13.15
CA GLY A 200 -17.61 10.54 -12.57
C GLY A 200 -16.81 11.47 -13.49
N ALA A 201 -16.87 12.76 -13.19
CA ALA A 201 -16.06 13.75 -13.89
C ALA A 201 -14.57 13.49 -13.65
N GLU A 202 -13.78 13.64 -14.70
CA GLU A 202 -12.33 13.41 -14.72
C GLU A 202 -11.58 14.61 -15.29
N MET A 203 -10.31 14.72 -14.95
CA MET A 203 -9.41 15.64 -15.63
C MET A 203 -8.05 15.01 -15.89
N GLU A 204 -7.39 15.51 -16.93
CA GLU A 204 -5.99 15.24 -17.23
C GLU A 204 -5.17 16.47 -16.84
N VAL A 205 -4.05 16.24 -16.19
CA VAL A 205 -3.23 17.27 -15.59
C VAL A 205 -1.79 17.11 -16.09
N ALA A 206 -1.16 18.22 -16.39
CA ALA A 206 0.26 18.26 -16.72
C ALA A 206 1.00 19.27 -15.85
N GLN A 207 2.27 19.00 -15.57
CA GLN A 207 3.12 19.88 -14.75
C GLN A 207 4.47 20.12 -15.39
N ILE A 208 5.06 21.26 -15.07
CA ILE A 208 6.47 21.58 -15.32
C ILE A 208 7.09 21.89 -13.97
N VAL A 209 8.20 21.26 -13.68
CA VAL A 209 8.92 21.40 -12.41
C VAL A 209 10.27 22.04 -12.64
N VAL A 210 10.63 22.97 -11.77
CA VAL A 210 11.97 23.56 -11.68
C VAL A 210 12.48 23.36 -10.27
N THR A 211 13.59 22.64 -10.15
CA THR A 211 14.28 22.40 -8.88
C THR A 211 15.36 23.47 -8.69
N PRO A 212 15.42 24.12 -7.50
CA PRO A 212 16.49 25.03 -7.17
C PRO A 212 17.86 24.34 -7.33
N LYS A 213 18.75 24.96 -8.03
CA LYS A 213 20.14 24.47 -8.16
C LYS A 213 20.95 24.98 -6.98
N VAL A 214 21.44 24.08 -6.18
CA VAL A 214 22.34 24.43 -5.07
C VAL A 214 23.62 25.04 -5.65
N SER A 215 24.03 26.18 -5.11
CA SER A 215 25.27 26.87 -5.56
C SER A 215 26.50 26.03 -5.24
N ASP A 216 27.55 26.19 -6.10
CA ASP A 216 28.83 25.49 -5.89
C ASP A 216 29.48 25.85 -4.55
N ALA A 217 29.21 27.05 -4.03
CA ALA A 217 29.68 27.46 -2.71
C ALA A 217 29.06 26.64 -1.58
N GLU A 218 27.75 26.33 -1.64
CA GLU A 218 27.10 25.49 -0.64
C GLU A 218 27.52 24.02 -0.76
N LYS A 219 27.73 23.52 -1.98
CA LYS A 219 28.31 22.19 -2.21
C LYS A 219 29.71 22.10 -1.59
N GLN A 220 30.56 23.10 -1.84
CA GLN A 220 31.91 23.11 -1.30
C GLN A 220 31.95 23.13 0.23
N LYS A 221 31.05 23.88 0.89
CA LYS A 221 30.92 23.85 2.35
C LYS A 221 30.67 22.45 2.91
N VAL A 222 29.80 21.69 2.24
CA VAL A 222 29.50 20.31 2.63
C VAL A 222 30.69 19.39 2.41
N ILE A 223 31.37 19.52 1.27
CA ILE A 223 32.57 18.76 0.94
C ILE A 223 33.67 19.06 1.97
N ASP A 224 33.91 20.31 2.31
CA ASP A 224 34.91 20.72 3.29
C ASP A 224 34.58 20.16 4.68
N LYS A 225 33.30 20.17 5.07
CA LYS A 225 32.86 19.61 6.33
C LYS A 225 33.02 18.10 6.43
N LEU A 226 32.75 17.37 5.34
CA LEU A 226 33.00 15.93 5.25
C LEU A 226 34.49 15.61 5.31
N ASN A 227 35.33 16.41 4.65
CA ASN A 227 36.80 16.28 4.75
C ASN A 227 37.31 16.56 6.16
N GLU A 228 36.74 17.56 6.85
CA GLU A 228 37.05 17.82 8.27
C GLU A 228 36.70 16.59 9.14
N PHE A 229 35.51 16.00 8.96
CA PHE A 229 35.13 14.79 9.69
C PHE A 229 36.07 13.61 9.43
N LYS A 230 36.43 13.41 8.14
CA LYS A 230 37.40 12.37 7.76
C LYS A 230 38.72 12.57 8.49
N LYS A 231 39.26 13.79 8.49
CA LYS A 231 40.52 14.15 9.16
C LYS A 231 40.45 13.93 10.68
N GLU A 232 39.39 14.38 11.33
CA GLU A 232 39.18 14.22 12.75
C GLU A 232 39.06 12.74 13.19
N VAL A 233 38.54 11.87 12.33
CA VAL A 233 38.46 10.43 12.57
C VAL A 233 39.85 9.79 12.38
N GLN A 234 40.55 10.14 11.29
CA GLN A 234 41.83 9.51 10.94
C GLN A 234 43.01 9.99 11.81
N GLU A 235 43.07 11.26 12.16
CA GLU A 235 44.18 11.89 12.85
C GLU A 235 43.83 12.25 14.32
N GLY A 236 42.56 12.59 14.57
CA GLY A 236 42.11 13.12 15.87
C GLY A 236 41.50 12.09 16.80
N GLY A 237 41.41 10.82 16.42
CA GLY A 237 40.83 9.75 17.24
C GLY A 237 39.33 9.86 17.50
N SER A 238 38.62 10.72 16.75
CA SER A 238 37.15 10.85 16.85
C SER A 238 36.45 9.61 16.32
N SER A 239 35.35 9.20 16.95
CA SER A 239 34.55 8.09 16.45
C SER A 239 33.72 8.48 15.23
N PHE A 240 33.85 7.74 14.13
CA PHE A 240 32.99 7.92 12.94
C PHE A 240 31.51 7.76 13.28
N ALA A 241 31.16 6.74 14.10
CA ALA A 241 29.79 6.50 14.55
C ALA A 241 29.21 7.71 15.31
N THR A 242 30.00 8.32 16.21
CA THR A 242 29.58 9.52 16.93
C THR A 242 29.32 10.69 15.99
N LYS A 243 30.20 10.89 14.98
CA LYS A 243 29.99 11.92 13.96
C LYS A 243 28.73 11.67 13.16
N ALA A 244 28.44 10.41 12.78
CA ALA A 244 27.24 10.05 12.06
C ALA A 244 25.97 10.33 12.89
N VAL A 245 25.95 9.97 14.20
CA VAL A 245 24.82 10.28 15.09
C VAL A 245 24.56 11.78 15.18
N LEU A 246 25.61 12.58 15.29
CA LEU A 246 25.49 14.03 15.51
C LEU A 246 25.13 14.79 14.24
N TYR A 247 25.74 14.44 13.11
CA TYR A 247 25.74 15.27 11.92
C TYR A 247 25.12 14.66 10.68
N SER A 248 24.99 13.32 10.60
CA SER A 248 24.40 12.71 9.41
C SER A 248 22.94 13.12 9.25
N GLN A 249 22.56 13.42 8.00
CA GLN A 249 21.18 13.73 7.61
C GLN A 249 20.48 12.50 7.00
N ASP A 250 21.10 11.30 7.07
CA ASP A 250 20.44 10.06 6.67
C ASP A 250 19.51 9.55 7.80
N PRO A 251 18.18 9.60 7.61
CA PRO A 251 17.23 9.14 8.64
C PRO A 251 17.31 7.63 8.88
N GLY A 252 17.76 6.85 7.87
CA GLY A 252 17.81 5.39 7.95
C GLY A 252 18.91 4.84 8.83
N SER A 253 20.06 5.53 8.92
CA SER A 253 21.21 5.01 9.65
C SER A 253 21.77 5.95 10.72
N ARG A 254 21.31 7.20 10.78
CA ARG A 254 21.81 8.19 11.75
C ARG A 254 21.77 7.65 13.18
N ALA A 255 20.64 7.07 13.62
CA ALA A 255 20.45 6.58 14.97
C ALA A 255 21.39 5.42 15.32
N THR A 256 21.86 4.66 14.35
CA THR A 256 22.79 3.53 14.49
C THR A 256 24.23 3.91 14.19
N GLY A 257 24.55 5.21 14.17
CA GLY A 257 25.89 5.71 13.87
C GLY A 257 26.30 5.50 12.41
N GLY A 258 25.36 5.61 11.50
CA GLY A 258 25.57 5.47 10.06
C GLY A 258 25.76 4.05 9.56
N TYR A 259 25.45 3.03 10.38
CA TYR A 259 25.76 1.63 10.09
C TYR A 259 24.85 1.03 9.02
N TYR A 260 25.48 0.34 8.04
CA TYR A 260 24.82 -0.55 7.10
C TYR A 260 25.64 -1.81 6.88
N LYS A 261 24.92 -2.92 6.64
CA LYS A 261 25.48 -4.13 6.07
C LYS A 261 24.94 -4.28 4.65
N MET A 262 25.83 -4.42 3.68
CA MET A 262 25.43 -4.50 2.27
C MET A 262 26.28 -5.49 1.47
N ASN A 263 25.74 -5.93 0.36
CA ASN A 263 26.43 -6.67 -0.70
C ASN A 263 26.05 -6.12 -2.08
N ARG A 264 26.61 -6.69 -3.16
CA ARG A 264 26.36 -6.18 -4.52
C ARG A 264 24.90 -6.25 -4.96
N LYS A 265 24.05 -7.10 -4.31
CA LYS A 265 22.61 -7.23 -4.61
C LYS A 265 21.75 -6.27 -3.79
N THR A 266 22.30 -5.69 -2.73
CA THR A 266 21.57 -4.73 -1.87
C THR A 266 21.19 -3.49 -2.69
N GLN A 267 19.98 -3.00 -2.49
CA GLN A 267 19.43 -1.85 -3.22
C GLN A 267 19.99 -0.54 -2.66
N PHE A 268 21.17 -0.15 -3.13
CA PHE A 268 21.76 1.18 -2.97
C PHE A 268 22.00 1.79 -4.34
N VAL A 269 22.05 3.13 -4.41
CA VAL A 269 22.38 3.84 -5.65
C VAL A 269 23.77 3.46 -6.15
N LYS A 270 23.95 3.54 -7.46
CA LYS A 270 25.15 3.04 -8.14
C LYS A 270 26.43 3.66 -7.57
N GLU A 271 26.45 4.96 -7.44
CA GLU A 271 27.59 5.75 -6.96
C GLU A 271 28.01 5.30 -5.54
N PHE A 272 27.03 5.10 -4.65
CA PHE A 272 27.31 4.63 -3.30
C PHE A 272 27.93 3.23 -3.30
N LYS A 273 27.41 2.32 -4.14
CA LYS A 273 27.98 0.96 -4.26
C LYS A 273 29.38 0.97 -4.85
N GLU A 274 29.61 1.77 -5.88
CA GLU A 274 30.92 1.87 -6.52
C GLU A 274 31.97 2.31 -5.52
N VAL A 275 31.70 3.35 -4.73
CA VAL A 275 32.61 3.82 -3.69
C VAL A 275 32.77 2.77 -2.58
N ALA A 276 31.68 2.22 -2.04
CA ALA A 276 31.74 1.25 -0.94
C ALA A 276 32.58 0.01 -1.30
N PHE A 277 32.46 -0.49 -2.54
CA PHE A 277 33.21 -1.67 -2.99
C PHE A 277 34.62 -1.38 -3.52
N SER A 278 35.02 -0.12 -3.61
CA SER A 278 36.40 0.29 -3.95
C SER A 278 37.31 0.44 -2.74
N LEU A 279 36.74 0.52 -1.53
CA LEU A 279 37.45 0.73 -0.28
C LEU A 279 37.94 -0.58 0.35
N GLN A 280 39.02 -0.47 1.13
CA GLN A 280 39.53 -1.54 1.97
C GLN A 280 38.99 -1.44 3.40
N GLU A 281 39.10 -2.50 4.18
CA GLU A 281 38.74 -2.50 5.60
C GLU A 281 39.58 -1.45 6.36
N GLY A 282 38.91 -0.61 7.14
CA GLY A 282 39.51 0.51 7.87
C GLY A 282 39.64 1.82 7.06
N GLU A 283 39.27 1.83 5.78
CA GLU A 283 39.42 2.99 4.92
C GLU A 283 38.19 3.92 4.97
N ILE A 284 38.43 5.24 4.86
CA ILE A 284 37.40 6.26 4.73
C ILE A 284 37.48 6.89 3.33
N SER A 285 36.34 6.91 2.61
CA SER A 285 36.28 7.51 1.28
C SER A 285 36.60 9.00 1.27
N ALA A 286 36.93 9.54 0.08
CA ALA A 286 36.72 10.96 -0.18
C ALA A 286 35.23 11.29 -0.21
N PRO A 287 34.80 12.56 0.00
CA PRO A 287 33.42 12.98 -0.26
C PRO A 287 33.02 12.71 -1.70
N PHE A 288 31.82 12.13 -1.90
CA PHE A 288 31.24 11.87 -3.23
C PHE A 288 29.75 12.21 -3.25
N GLU A 289 29.25 12.55 -4.43
CA GLU A 289 27.87 13.00 -4.66
C GLU A 289 26.97 11.82 -5.07
N THR A 290 25.73 11.83 -4.59
CA THR A 290 24.63 11.00 -5.08
C THR A 290 23.37 11.86 -5.21
N ASP A 291 22.28 11.32 -5.73
CA ASP A 291 20.99 12.03 -5.77
C ASP A 291 20.47 12.45 -4.37
N PHE A 292 21.02 11.88 -3.28
CA PHE A 292 20.64 12.21 -1.90
C PHE A 292 21.49 13.31 -1.26
N GLY A 293 22.66 13.60 -1.81
CA GLY A 293 23.61 14.57 -1.28
C GLY A 293 25.04 14.07 -1.32
N TYR A 294 25.88 14.57 -0.42
CA TYR A 294 27.30 14.23 -0.33
C TYR A 294 27.54 13.24 0.81
N HIS A 295 28.32 12.21 0.53
CA HIS A 295 28.62 11.14 1.46
C HIS A 295 30.11 10.99 1.71
N ILE A 296 30.44 10.45 2.88
CA ILE A 296 31.67 9.72 3.15
C ILE A 296 31.31 8.35 3.71
N ILE A 297 32.08 7.32 3.34
CA ILE A 297 31.90 5.93 3.82
C ILE A 297 33.15 5.51 4.58
N TYR A 298 32.95 4.83 5.70
CA TYR A 298 33.96 4.13 6.48
C TYR A 298 33.67 2.63 6.44
N VAL A 299 34.57 1.82 5.90
CA VAL A 299 34.43 0.37 5.88
C VAL A 299 34.93 -0.21 7.20
N GLU A 300 34.02 -0.74 8.01
CA GLU A 300 34.39 -1.37 9.30
C GLU A 300 34.94 -2.78 9.10
N LYS A 301 34.28 -3.58 8.21
CA LYS A 301 34.65 -4.98 8.02
C LYS A 301 34.20 -5.50 6.65
N ILE A 302 35.03 -6.36 6.07
CA ILE A 302 34.71 -7.09 4.83
C ILE A 302 34.61 -8.59 5.16
N LYS A 303 33.42 -9.19 4.88
CA LYS A 303 33.15 -10.62 5.11
C LYS A 303 32.72 -11.29 3.82
N GLY A 304 33.68 -11.73 3.04
CA GLY A 304 33.39 -12.35 1.75
C GLY A 304 32.78 -11.35 0.76
N GLN A 305 31.47 -11.50 0.44
CA GLN A 305 30.75 -10.58 -0.42
C GLN A 305 30.00 -9.48 0.33
N ASP A 306 29.93 -9.57 1.66
CA ASP A 306 29.26 -8.59 2.51
C ASP A 306 30.26 -7.57 3.03
N ILE A 307 29.86 -6.30 3.05
CA ILE A 307 30.58 -5.17 3.64
C ILE A 307 29.77 -4.61 4.78
N GLU A 308 30.38 -4.50 5.94
CA GLU A 308 29.88 -3.73 7.09
C GLU A 308 30.53 -2.35 7.05
N LEU A 309 29.74 -1.33 6.95
CA LEU A 309 30.20 0.04 6.78
C LEU A 309 29.39 1.03 7.61
N ARG A 310 29.98 2.22 7.77
CA ARG A 310 29.25 3.41 8.23
C ARG A 310 29.32 4.50 7.18
N HIS A 311 28.30 5.34 7.12
CA HIS A 311 28.33 6.51 6.28
C HIS A 311 27.80 7.76 6.98
N ILE A 312 28.21 8.91 6.48
CA ILE A 312 27.65 10.21 6.84
C ILE A 312 27.14 10.84 5.57
N LEU A 313 25.87 11.24 5.59
CA LEU A 313 25.22 12.01 4.53
C LEU A 313 25.09 13.46 4.99
N LEU A 314 25.55 14.41 4.16
CA LEU A 314 25.22 15.83 4.30
C LEU A 314 24.58 16.35 3.02
N ILE A 315 23.51 17.13 3.17
CA ILE A 315 22.76 17.72 2.06
C ILE A 315 23.08 19.21 2.00
N PRO A 316 23.61 19.70 0.85
CA PRO A 316 23.87 21.13 0.72
C PRO A 316 22.60 21.96 0.86
N ALA A 317 22.68 23.06 1.56
CA ALA A 317 21.53 23.91 1.81
C ALA A 317 21.08 24.67 0.56
N VAL A 318 19.78 24.67 0.29
CA VAL A 318 19.19 25.54 -0.73
C VAL A 318 19.03 26.92 -0.13
N THR A 319 19.74 27.90 -0.67
CA THR A 319 19.71 29.27 -0.18
C THR A 319 18.47 30.06 -0.67
N PRO A 320 18.10 31.15 -0.02
CA PRO A 320 17.04 32.06 -0.53
C PRO A 320 17.33 32.57 -1.95
N ALA A 321 18.60 32.71 -2.32
CA ALA A 321 19.00 33.10 -3.67
C ALA A 321 18.70 32.01 -4.70
N ASP A 322 19.02 30.74 -4.38
CA ASP A 322 18.72 29.58 -5.23
C ASP A 322 17.21 29.40 -5.43
N LEU A 323 16.43 29.63 -4.37
CA LEU A 323 14.95 29.59 -4.43
C LEU A 323 14.42 30.72 -5.33
N LYS A 324 14.98 31.91 -5.21
CA LYS A 324 14.58 33.06 -6.04
C LYS A 324 14.86 32.81 -7.51
N GLU A 325 16.06 32.32 -7.84
CA GLU A 325 16.45 31.97 -9.22
C GLU A 325 15.50 30.91 -9.82
N ALA A 326 15.22 29.84 -9.08
CA ALA A 326 14.29 28.81 -9.53
C ALA A 326 12.87 29.33 -9.77
N LYS A 327 12.39 30.23 -8.87
CA LYS A 327 11.09 30.90 -9.02
C LYS A 327 11.05 31.82 -10.24
N GLU A 328 12.11 32.57 -10.49
CA GLU A 328 12.24 33.42 -11.68
C GLU A 328 12.26 32.60 -12.96
N LYS A 329 13.03 31.49 -12.98
CA LYS A 329 13.08 30.54 -14.10
C LYS A 329 11.70 29.98 -14.45
N ILE A 330 10.94 29.48 -13.48
CA ILE A 330 9.63 28.89 -13.74
C ILE A 330 8.61 29.96 -14.13
N THR A 331 8.73 31.18 -13.57
CA THR A 331 7.90 32.32 -13.94
C THR A 331 8.13 32.72 -15.38
N LEU A 332 9.38 32.71 -15.84
CA LEU A 332 9.73 32.96 -17.25
C LEU A 332 9.17 31.88 -18.18
N ILE A 333 9.31 30.59 -17.77
CA ILE A 333 8.73 29.47 -18.53
C ILE A 333 7.21 29.67 -18.68
N ARG A 334 6.51 29.95 -17.57
CA ARG A 334 5.08 30.25 -17.58
C ARG A 334 4.73 31.40 -18.52
N LYS A 335 5.48 32.51 -18.46
CA LYS A 335 5.25 33.67 -19.33
C LYS A 335 5.35 33.28 -20.81
N ARG A 336 6.39 32.59 -21.20
CA ARG A 336 6.60 32.16 -22.60
C ARG A 336 5.46 31.24 -23.11
N ILE A 337 4.86 30.43 -22.20
CA ILE A 337 3.74 29.57 -22.57
C ILE A 337 2.45 30.42 -22.72
N VAL A 338 2.20 31.34 -21.78
CA VAL A 338 1.03 32.24 -21.81
C VAL A 338 1.07 33.16 -23.03
N ASP A 339 2.26 33.67 -23.38
CA ASP A 339 2.52 34.51 -24.57
C ASP A 339 2.53 33.68 -25.87
N LYS A 340 2.28 32.34 -25.80
CA LYS A 340 2.25 31.39 -26.94
C LYS A 340 3.57 31.29 -27.72
N GLU A 341 4.69 31.65 -27.14
CA GLU A 341 6.04 31.47 -27.74
C GLU A 341 6.43 29.99 -27.80
N ILE A 342 5.91 29.19 -26.86
CA ILE A 342 6.17 27.76 -26.76
C ILE A 342 4.91 27.05 -26.22
N THR A 343 4.63 25.82 -26.65
CA THR A 343 3.53 25.01 -26.09
C THR A 343 3.95 24.45 -24.73
N PHE A 344 2.96 24.14 -23.87
CA PHE A 344 3.21 23.51 -22.57
C PHE A 344 3.98 22.20 -22.72
N ASP A 345 3.56 21.32 -23.65
CA ASP A 345 4.23 20.05 -23.95
C ASP A 345 5.72 20.23 -24.29
N LYS A 346 6.02 21.17 -25.22
CA LYS A 346 7.40 21.43 -25.60
C LYS A 346 8.22 22.05 -24.47
N ALA A 347 7.62 22.93 -23.67
CA ALA A 347 8.27 23.50 -22.49
C ALA A 347 8.56 22.43 -21.44
N ALA A 348 7.61 21.51 -21.19
CA ALA A 348 7.82 20.38 -20.29
C ALA A 348 8.99 19.51 -20.75
N LYS A 349 9.01 19.12 -22.03
CA LYS A 349 10.07 18.26 -22.61
C LYS A 349 11.47 18.87 -22.53
N THR A 350 11.58 20.19 -22.66
CA THR A 350 12.87 20.87 -22.79
C THR A 350 13.33 21.59 -21.53
N MET A 351 12.43 21.98 -20.63
CA MET A 351 12.72 22.87 -19.50
C MET A 351 12.31 22.32 -18.14
N SER A 352 11.54 21.23 -18.07
CA SER A 352 11.20 20.59 -16.80
C SER A 352 12.40 19.81 -16.27
N ASP A 353 12.66 19.96 -14.98
CA ASP A 353 13.69 19.19 -14.28
C ASP A 353 13.17 17.80 -13.81
N GLU A 354 11.85 17.56 -13.86
CA GLU A 354 11.24 16.28 -13.46
C GLU A 354 11.32 15.24 -14.57
N LYS A 355 12.12 14.20 -14.34
CA LYS A 355 12.44 13.18 -15.35
C LYS A 355 11.23 12.30 -15.70
N GLU A 356 10.35 12.04 -14.75
CA GLU A 356 9.22 11.10 -14.89
C GLU A 356 8.14 11.60 -15.86
N THR A 357 7.79 12.89 -15.79
CA THR A 357 6.73 13.47 -16.60
C THR A 357 7.24 14.22 -17.83
N ARG A 358 8.51 14.66 -17.80
CA ARG A 358 9.13 15.49 -18.84
C ARG A 358 8.97 14.91 -20.23
N THR A 359 9.26 13.62 -20.42
CA THR A 359 9.23 12.96 -21.72
C THR A 359 7.83 12.85 -22.30
N ASN A 360 6.82 12.87 -21.43
CA ASN A 360 5.39 12.81 -21.78
C ASN A 360 4.71 14.19 -21.71
N GLY A 361 5.45 15.26 -22.05
CA GLY A 361 4.89 16.61 -22.08
C GLY A 361 4.41 17.15 -20.73
N GLY A 362 4.91 16.60 -19.65
CA GLY A 362 4.52 16.95 -18.28
C GLY A 362 3.27 16.23 -17.77
N ALA A 363 2.64 15.36 -18.57
CA ALA A 363 1.41 14.66 -18.19
C ALA A 363 1.64 13.81 -16.93
N LEU A 364 0.76 13.99 -15.95
CA LEU A 364 0.74 13.17 -14.73
C LEU A 364 0.10 11.82 -15.03
N ILE A 365 0.64 10.78 -14.42
CA ILE A 365 0.10 9.43 -14.46
C ILE A 365 -0.59 9.14 -13.13
N ASN A 366 -1.83 8.70 -13.20
CA ASN A 366 -2.58 8.28 -12.02
C ASN A 366 -1.99 6.96 -11.50
N PRO A 367 -1.44 6.93 -10.27
CA PRO A 367 -0.75 5.74 -9.74
C PRO A 367 -1.69 4.53 -9.55
N LYS A 368 -3.00 4.77 -9.46
CA LYS A 368 -4.00 3.71 -9.26
C LYS A 368 -4.45 3.06 -10.57
N THR A 369 -4.60 3.86 -11.63
CA THR A 369 -5.14 3.40 -12.92
C THR A 369 -4.08 3.26 -14.00
N GLN A 370 -2.88 3.84 -13.77
CA GLN A 370 -1.74 3.87 -14.71
C GLN A 370 -2.07 4.58 -16.03
N ASP A 371 -3.10 5.45 -16.04
CA ASP A 371 -3.48 6.32 -17.16
C ASP A 371 -3.34 7.80 -16.77
N THR A 372 -3.68 8.71 -17.69
CA THR A 372 -3.57 10.18 -17.48
C THR A 372 -4.82 10.78 -16.82
N ARG A 373 -5.86 10.00 -16.56
CA ARG A 373 -7.15 10.48 -16.07
C ARG A 373 -7.28 10.39 -14.57
N PHE A 374 -7.70 11.45 -13.96
CA PHE A 374 -7.96 11.55 -12.53
C PHE A 374 -9.44 11.82 -12.28
N GLU A 375 -10.15 10.86 -11.72
CA GLU A 375 -11.53 11.04 -11.28
C GLU A 375 -11.56 12.03 -10.10
N LEU A 376 -12.33 13.11 -10.21
CA LEU A 376 -12.32 14.22 -9.26
C LEU A 376 -12.60 13.78 -7.81
N THR A 377 -13.51 12.82 -7.63
CA THR A 377 -13.88 12.29 -6.30
C THR A 377 -12.81 11.39 -5.67
N LYS A 378 -11.80 10.97 -6.45
CA LYS A 378 -10.72 10.07 -6.00
C LYS A 378 -9.33 10.70 -6.14
N MET A 379 -9.28 11.94 -6.64
CA MET A 379 -8.05 12.70 -6.78
C MET A 379 -7.45 13.00 -5.41
N ASP A 380 -6.12 13.03 -5.35
CA ASP A 380 -5.44 13.52 -4.16
C ASP A 380 -5.90 14.92 -3.79
N PRO A 381 -6.26 15.20 -2.53
CA PRO A 381 -6.81 16.50 -2.12
C PRO A 381 -5.86 17.67 -2.38
N ALA A 382 -4.55 17.47 -2.25
CA ALA A 382 -3.56 18.52 -2.51
C ALA A 382 -3.51 18.84 -4.01
N LEU A 383 -3.47 17.82 -4.87
CA LEU A 383 -3.53 18.02 -6.32
C LEU A 383 -4.85 18.66 -6.74
N TYR A 384 -5.99 18.19 -6.20
CA TYR A 384 -7.31 18.75 -6.50
C TYR A 384 -7.39 20.25 -6.17
N SER A 385 -6.89 20.64 -5.00
CA SER A 385 -6.90 22.07 -4.58
C SER A 385 -6.10 22.96 -5.52
N GLN A 386 -5.06 22.42 -6.17
CA GLN A 386 -4.20 23.17 -7.09
C GLN A 386 -4.82 23.34 -8.49
N VAL A 387 -5.70 22.44 -8.91
CA VAL A 387 -6.24 22.41 -10.29
C VAL A 387 -7.72 22.71 -10.39
N SER A 388 -8.49 22.66 -9.29
CA SER A 388 -9.95 22.78 -9.30
C SER A 388 -10.46 24.10 -9.89
N ASN A 389 -9.72 25.19 -9.67
CA ASN A 389 -10.07 26.54 -10.12
C ASN A 389 -9.49 26.92 -11.48
N LEU A 390 -8.61 26.09 -12.05
CA LEU A 390 -8.02 26.36 -13.36
C LEU A 390 -9.05 26.07 -14.46
N LYS A 391 -9.09 26.90 -15.49
CA LYS A 391 -9.79 26.59 -16.76
C LYS A 391 -8.95 25.63 -17.59
N ASP A 392 -9.56 25.04 -18.60
CA ASP A 392 -8.82 24.19 -19.53
C ASP A 392 -7.71 24.98 -20.22
N ASN A 393 -6.51 24.39 -20.21
CA ASN A 393 -5.28 24.98 -20.70
C ASN A 393 -4.83 26.27 -19.97
N GLU A 394 -5.48 26.63 -18.87
CA GLU A 394 -4.99 27.67 -17.98
C GLU A 394 -3.80 27.15 -17.19
N ILE A 395 -2.79 28.01 -17.05
CA ILE A 395 -1.55 27.65 -16.36
C ILE A 395 -1.51 28.30 -15.00
N SER A 396 -1.37 27.52 -13.95
CA SER A 396 -1.26 28.03 -12.58
C SER A 396 -0.15 29.07 -12.42
N LEU A 397 -0.25 29.88 -11.38
CA LEU A 397 0.92 30.58 -10.89
C LEU A 397 1.98 29.58 -10.40
N PRO A 398 3.26 29.96 -10.31
CA PRO A 398 4.28 29.13 -9.70
C PRO A 398 3.91 28.73 -8.28
N LEU A 399 3.83 27.42 -8.05
CA LEU A 399 3.55 26.81 -6.73
C LEU A 399 4.86 26.27 -6.19
N MET A 400 5.15 26.54 -4.92
CA MET A 400 6.24 25.90 -4.21
C MET A 400 5.73 24.61 -3.61
N ASP A 401 6.46 23.54 -3.82
CA ASP A 401 6.19 22.22 -3.31
C ASP A 401 7.41 21.69 -2.55
N GLU A 402 7.19 20.87 -1.56
CA GLU A 402 8.24 20.25 -0.76
C GLU A 402 7.97 18.75 -0.68
N ASP A 403 8.95 17.94 -1.04
CA ASP A 403 8.81 16.49 -0.96
C ASP A 403 9.01 15.97 0.46
N GLN A 404 8.76 14.67 0.67
CA GLN A 404 8.91 14.03 1.98
C GLN A 404 10.35 14.11 2.55
N SER A 405 11.33 14.38 1.71
CA SER A 405 12.72 14.58 2.11
C SER A 405 13.06 16.04 2.45
N GLY A 406 12.09 16.95 2.36
CA GLY A 406 12.29 18.40 2.57
C GLY A 406 12.89 19.13 1.38
N LYS A 407 13.01 18.49 0.21
CA LYS A 407 13.51 19.15 -1.01
C LYS A 407 12.42 20.05 -1.60
N LYS A 408 12.74 21.32 -1.73
CA LYS A 408 11.86 22.34 -2.32
C LYS A 408 11.96 22.35 -3.83
N LYS A 409 10.83 22.46 -4.49
CA LYS A 409 10.71 22.62 -5.95
C LYS A 409 9.61 23.60 -6.29
N PHE A 410 9.70 24.23 -7.46
CA PHE A 410 8.63 25.04 -8.01
C PHE A 410 7.96 24.29 -9.15
N LYS A 411 6.64 24.37 -9.22
CA LYS A 411 5.86 23.79 -10.31
C LYS A 411 4.82 24.75 -10.85
N ILE A 412 4.52 24.62 -12.12
CA ILE A 412 3.31 25.16 -12.76
C ILE A 412 2.51 23.99 -13.29
N ILE A 413 1.19 24.09 -13.17
CA ILE A 413 0.26 23.01 -13.49
C ILE A 413 -0.75 23.56 -14.49
N THR A 414 -1.21 22.70 -15.38
CA THR A 414 -2.32 22.98 -16.28
C THR A 414 -3.28 21.79 -16.34
N VAL A 415 -4.56 22.06 -16.55
CA VAL A 415 -5.57 21.06 -16.90
C VAL A 415 -5.61 20.97 -18.42
N THR A 416 -5.20 19.83 -18.96
CA THR A 416 -5.12 19.62 -20.40
C THR A 416 -6.43 19.16 -21.02
N ASN A 417 -7.25 18.49 -20.22
CA ASN A 417 -8.55 17.97 -20.65
C ASN A 417 -9.49 17.80 -19.45
N ARG A 418 -10.79 18.07 -19.67
CA ARG A 418 -11.87 17.76 -18.73
C ARG A 418 -12.89 16.87 -19.39
N ILE A 419 -13.33 15.88 -18.66
CA ILE A 419 -14.37 14.96 -19.08
C ILE A 419 -15.47 15.05 -18.04
N ASP A 420 -16.64 15.52 -18.44
CA ASP A 420 -17.80 15.58 -17.56
C ASP A 420 -18.29 14.19 -17.17
N SER A 421 -19.02 14.13 -16.07
CA SER A 421 -19.72 12.90 -15.68
C SER A 421 -20.67 12.46 -16.80
N HIS A 422 -20.54 11.21 -17.22
CA HIS A 422 -21.29 10.70 -18.37
C HIS A 422 -21.63 9.21 -18.18
N THR A 423 -22.68 8.77 -18.87
CA THR A 423 -23.00 7.36 -19.01
C THR A 423 -21.92 6.66 -19.85
N ALA A 424 -21.52 5.47 -19.44
CA ALA A 424 -20.46 4.70 -20.11
C ALA A 424 -20.62 4.63 -21.62
N ASP A 425 -19.59 5.05 -22.33
CA ASP A 425 -19.45 4.93 -23.78
C ASP A 425 -18.37 3.91 -24.11
N TYR A 426 -18.68 2.92 -24.95
CA TYR A 426 -17.77 1.82 -25.24
C TYR A 426 -16.43 2.27 -25.81
N ALA A 427 -16.43 3.27 -26.69
CA ALA A 427 -15.21 3.74 -27.34
C ALA A 427 -14.36 4.64 -26.42
N LYS A 428 -15.02 5.50 -25.64
CA LYS A 428 -14.35 6.46 -24.74
C LYS A 428 -13.84 5.81 -23.47
N ASP A 429 -14.57 4.80 -22.95
CA ASP A 429 -14.32 4.22 -21.64
C ASP A 429 -13.87 2.76 -21.70
N TYR A 430 -13.33 2.35 -22.84
CA TYR A 430 -12.97 0.95 -23.09
C TYR A 430 -12.15 0.33 -21.96
N ILE A 431 -11.16 1.02 -21.41
CA ILE A 431 -10.31 0.50 -20.34
C ILE A 431 -11.13 0.22 -19.07
N LYS A 432 -11.98 1.17 -18.66
CA LYS A 432 -12.86 1.00 -17.50
C LYS A 432 -13.86 -0.13 -17.69
N ILE A 433 -14.44 -0.22 -18.89
CA ILE A 433 -15.37 -1.29 -19.26
C ILE A 433 -14.66 -2.64 -19.28
N LYS A 434 -13.43 -2.69 -19.80
CA LYS A 434 -12.57 -3.89 -19.77
C LYS A 434 -12.32 -4.35 -18.33
N ASP A 435 -12.00 -3.43 -17.42
CA ASP A 435 -11.76 -3.75 -16.00
C ASP A 435 -13.03 -4.30 -15.33
N LEU A 436 -14.19 -3.72 -15.63
CA LEU A 436 -15.47 -4.23 -15.13
C LEU A 436 -15.78 -5.63 -15.67
N ALA A 437 -15.58 -5.85 -16.96
CA ALA A 437 -15.77 -7.13 -17.61
C ALA A 437 -14.81 -8.20 -17.10
N LEU A 438 -13.53 -7.83 -16.89
CA LEU A 438 -12.52 -8.72 -16.30
C LEU A 438 -12.90 -9.11 -14.88
N LYS A 439 -13.32 -8.17 -14.04
CA LYS A 439 -13.80 -8.45 -12.68
C LYS A 439 -14.98 -9.40 -12.66
N GLU A 440 -15.96 -9.20 -13.55
CA GLU A 440 -17.09 -10.14 -13.67
C GLU A 440 -16.60 -11.54 -14.06
N LYS A 441 -15.69 -11.64 -15.03
CA LYS A 441 -15.10 -12.93 -15.46
C LYS A 441 -14.32 -13.61 -14.33
N GLN A 442 -13.55 -12.83 -13.55
CA GLN A 442 -12.84 -13.33 -12.38
C GLN A 442 -13.78 -13.86 -11.30
N ILE A 443 -14.88 -13.15 -11.01
CA ILE A 443 -15.92 -13.62 -10.07
C ILE A 443 -16.52 -14.95 -10.52
N LYS A 444 -16.83 -15.08 -11.81
CA LYS A 444 -17.33 -16.33 -12.39
C LYS A 444 -16.30 -17.46 -12.31
N ALA A 445 -15.03 -17.16 -12.56
CA ALA A 445 -13.95 -18.13 -12.42
C ALA A 445 -13.79 -18.61 -10.99
N ILE A 446 -13.86 -17.73 -10.00
CA ILE A 446 -13.86 -18.07 -8.58
C ILE A 446 -15.06 -18.96 -8.24
N GLY A 447 -16.27 -18.60 -8.67
CA GLY A 447 -17.47 -19.40 -8.43
C GLY A 447 -17.34 -20.82 -8.98
N LYS A 448 -16.88 -20.95 -10.23
CA LYS A 448 -16.62 -22.27 -10.83
C LYS A 448 -15.56 -23.05 -10.06
N TRP A 449 -14.48 -22.40 -9.65
CA TRP A 449 -13.43 -23.01 -8.85
C TRP A 449 -13.99 -23.56 -7.53
N PHE A 450 -14.86 -22.81 -6.84
CA PHE A 450 -15.54 -23.31 -5.63
C PHE A 450 -16.40 -24.54 -5.92
N ASP A 451 -17.23 -24.49 -6.97
CA ASP A 451 -18.09 -25.61 -7.34
C ASP A 451 -17.30 -26.88 -7.61
N ASP A 452 -16.13 -26.77 -8.26
CA ASP A 452 -15.26 -27.90 -8.54
C ASP A 452 -14.53 -28.37 -7.26
N LYS A 453 -13.91 -27.47 -6.50
CA LYS A 453 -13.11 -27.85 -5.32
C LYS A 453 -13.94 -28.35 -4.15
N ILE A 454 -15.17 -27.83 -3.97
CA ILE A 454 -16.11 -28.38 -2.96
C ILE A 454 -16.41 -29.84 -3.23
N LYS A 455 -16.56 -30.28 -4.49
CA LYS A 455 -16.82 -31.68 -4.84
C LYS A 455 -15.68 -32.60 -4.40
N ASP A 456 -14.44 -32.15 -4.63
CA ASP A 456 -13.24 -32.97 -4.46
C ASP A 456 -12.68 -32.93 -3.02
N THR A 457 -13.08 -31.94 -2.20
CA THR A 457 -12.56 -31.77 -0.84
C THR A 457 -13.49 -32.43 0.18
N TYR A 458 -12.91 -33.06 1.21
CA TYR A 458 -13.71 -33.54 2.34
C TYR A 458 -14.28 -32.38 3.12
N ILE A 459 -15.61 -32.26 3.16
CA ILE A 459 -16.31 -31.18 3.88
C ILE A 459 -17.41 -31.82 4.75
N LYS A 460 -17.47 -31.38 6.00
CA LYS A 460 -18.51 -31.80 6.95
C LYS A 460 -18.99 -30.59 7.73
N VAL A 461 -20.30 -30.39 7.78
CA VAL A 461 -20.98 -29.37 8.59
C VAL A 461 -21.78 -30.09 9.66
N ASN A 462 -21.70 -29.66 10.92
CA ASN A 462 -22.30 -30.32 12.07
C ASN A 462 -23.44 -29.48 12.69
N GLY A 463 -24.29 -30.17 13.47
CA GLY A 463 -25.32 -29.56 14.30
C GLY A 463 -26.32 -28.70 13.52
N GLU A 464 -26.74 -27.62 14.14
CA GLU A 464 -27.72 -26.67 13.61
C GLU A 464 -27.26 -25.96 12.35
N TYR A 465 -25.95 -25.89 12.09
CA TYR A 465 -25.40 -25.27 10.90
C TYR A 465 -25.69 -26.06 9.60
N ARG A 466 -26.18 -27.28 9.69
CA ARG A 466 -26.66 -28.04 8.51
C ARG A 466 -27.95 -27.46 7.92
N ASP A 467 -28.69 -26.67 8.70
CA ASP A 467 -29.89 -25.99 8.25
C ASP A 467 -29.61 -24.62 7.64
N CYS A 468 -28.35 -24.20 7.62
CA CYS A 468 -27.92 -22.95 7.00
C CYS A 468 -28.18 -22.95 5.49
N THR A 469 -28.62 -21.80 4.99
CA THR A 469 -28.61 -21.50 3.55
C THR A 469 -27.29 -20.86 3.19
N PHE A 470 -26.43 -21.61 2.52
CA PHE A 470 -25.12 -21.14 2.08
C PHE A 470 -25.17 -20.68 0.63
N THR A 471 -24.26 -19.76 0.27
CA THR A 471 -24.04 -19.33 -1.12
C THR A 471 -23.46 -20.47 -1.96
N ASN A 472 -22.50 -21.20 -1.40
CA ASN A 472 -21.85 -22.35 -2.04
C ASN A 472 -22.49 -23.67 -1.55
N ASN A 473 -22.40 -24.74 -2.35
CA ASN A 473 -23.02 -26.04 -2.02
C ASN A 473 -22.20 -26.85 -1.00
N TRP A 474 -21.97 -26.29 0.20
CA TRP A 474 -21.17 -26.92 1.26
C TRP A 474 -21.76 -28.24 1.77
N LEU A 475 -23.04 -28.44 1.65
CA LEU A 475 -23.74 -29.64 2.13
C LEU A 475 -23.73 -30.79 1.10
N LYS A 476 -23.21 -30.56 -0.11
CA LYS A 476 -23.12 -31.55 -1.21
C LYS A 476 -24.49 -32.23 -1.47
N LYS A 477 -25.56 -31.40 -1.51
CA LYS A 477 -26.90 -31.87 -1.85
C LYS A 477 -27.03 -32.11 -3.34
#